data_065a644360a56dfde7c8e9414580b216
#
_entry.id   065a644360a56dfde7c8e9414580b216
#
_cell.length_a   1.000
_cell.length_b   1.000
_cell.length_c   1.000
_cell.angle_alpha   90.00
_cell.angle_beta   90.00
_cell.angle_gamma   90.00
#
_symmetry.space_group_name_H-M   'P 1'
#
loop_
_entity.id
_entity.type
_entity.pdbx_description
1 polymer ?
#
loop_
_entity_poly.entity_id
_entity_poly.type
_entity_poly.pdbx_seq_one_letter_code
_entity_poly.pdbx_strand_id
1 'polypeptide(L)'
;MPRAGGNACLPAFGAYSVILIGVPVLLRIALAAACVSLGLAQTPPLLDTLADELHRNFRILKEKADPAPYYISYDLTEQEVAAVSATLGALRSNRRERIRRLDVSVRIGTPKLDNYHRIAGDRARFTGGITIPIEDNPAAIRRYLWLETDRVYRLAAERLIKVRSNQQLKAAEEDDSDDFSAEEPEQYSEPVRRLSFPADEAAARVRKWSAAFARHPLIVFSQATLTVRRDTRYFVNTEGARIQHGRGYANITLYGGGKAADGMDITASHGFDAEDYTGLPGDKEVLAAAERVAADVNGMLRAPLAEPFVGPAILSGSAAAVLFHEIFGHRIEGHRQKDETEGQTFTKSVGAKVLPEFLSVIFDPTRKEYNGTSLNGSYLYDDEGVKARPVTIVENGVLKGFLMSRSPIRGFARSNGHGRRSPGYEVVSRQSNLIVESTQKVPEAKLREMLIAEIKRQNKPYGLYFRQVTGGFTTTGRQGVQAFKVMPVVVYRVFPDGRPDQLVRGADIVGTPLASFSKIVATSDRAEVFNGYCGAESGNVPVAAVSPAILVSEIEIEKKATSQDRPPFLPPPGDSR
;
A
#
# COMPACT_ATOMS: atom_id res chain seq x y z
N MET A 1 33.51 58.94 31.93
CA MET A 1 33.55 59.95 32.96
C MET A 1 32.50 60.99 32.65
N PRO A 2 31.84 61.59 33.70
CA PRO A 2 31.23 60.98 34.89
C PRO A 2 29.79 61.45 35.16
N ARG A 3 29.15 60.78 36.14
CA ARG A 3 28.23 61.27 37.23
C ARG A 3 26.84 61.81 36.85
N ALA A 4 25.79 61.64 37.53
CA ALA A 4 25.32 61.11 38.82
C ALA A 4 23.81 61.27 38.78
N GLY A 5 23.00 60.45 39.28
CA GLY A 5 22.63 60.36 40.71
C GLY A 5 21.26 60.97 40.91
N GLY A 6 20.31 60.22 41.42
CA GLY A 6 19.01 60.77 41.87
C GLY A 6 18.08 59.69 42.38
N ASN A 7 18.20 59.33 43.64
CA ASN A 7 17.18 58.60 44.41
C ASN A 7 15.91 59.45 44.53
N ALA A 8 14.74 58.83 44.32
CA ALA A 8 13.50 59.32 44.84
C ALA A 8 12.60 58.17 45.33
N CYS A 9 12.23 58.27 46.56
CA CYS A 9 11.43 57.40 47.39
C CYS A 9 10.04 57.10 46.83
N LEU A 10 9.61 55.88 47.09
CA LEU A 10 8.22 55.43 47.09
C LEU A 10 7.40 56.06 48.19
N PRO A 11 6.11 56.34 48.01
CA PRO A 11 5.17 56.26 49.08
C PRO A 11 4.33 54.98 49.05
N ALA A 12 4.21 54.38 50.21
CA ALA A 12 3.32 53.25 50.50
C ALA A 12 1.85 53.67 50.33
N PHE A 13 1.09 52.89 49.55
CA PHE A 13 -0.37 52.99 49.57
C PHE A 13 -0.93 51.85 50.41
N GLY A 14 -1.70 52.32 51.42
CA GLY A 14 -2.34 51.52 52.45
C GLY A 14 -3.42 50.61 51.91
N ALA A 15 -3.52 49.47 52.56
CA ALA A 15 -4.58 48.50 52.37
C ALA A 15 -5.94 49.08 52.78
N TYR A 16 -6.84 49.26 51.85
CA TYR A 16 -8.26 49.44 52.16
C TYR A 16 -8.92 48.05 52.26
N SER A 17 -9.17 47.58 53.47
CA SER A 17 -10.07 46.49 53.79
C SER A 17 -11.50 46.95 53.60
N VAL A 18 -12.12 46.53 52.48
CA VAL A 18 -13.56 46.71 52.32
C VAL A 18 -14.26 45.53 53.03
N ILE A 19 -14.86 45.82 54.15
CA ILE A 19 -15.72 44.91 54.92
C ILE A 19 -17.04 44.79 54.14
N LEU A 20 -17.23 43.68 53.43
CA LEU A 20 -18.52 43.28 52.87
C LEU A 20 -19.34 42.54 53.94
N ILE A 21 -20.09 43.28 54.73
CA ILE A 21 -21.11 42.77 55.64
C ILE A 21 -22.44 42.81 54.87
N GLY A 22 -23.07 41.64 54.61
CA GLY A 22 -24.48 41.56 54.26
C GLY A 22 -24.93 41.00 52.93
N VAL A 23 -24.17 40.09 52.33
CA VAL A 23 -24.66 39.36 51.13
C VAL A 23 -24.98 37.91 51.52
N PRO A 24 -26.23 37.42 51.32
CA PRO A 24 -26.63 36.05 51.66
C PRO A 24 -25.75 35.02 50.96
N VAL A 25 -25.42 33.94 51.66
CA VAL A 25 -24.55 32.84 51.19
C VAL A 25 -25.03 32.23 49.84
N LEU A 26 -26.34 32.25 49.59
CA LEU A 26 -26.95 31.79 48.33
C LEU A 26 -26.53 32.63 47.10
N LEU A 27 -26.24 33.94 47.27
CA LEU A 27 -25.80 34.78 46.15
C LEU A 27 -24.31 34.57 45.82
N ARG A 28 -23.51 34.13 46.78
CA ARG A 28 -22.10 33.76 46.55
C ARG A 28 -21.95 32.44 45.82
N ILE A 29 -22.85 31.47 46.05
CA ILE A 29 -22.88 30.20 45.33
C ILE A 29 -23.37 30.42 43.90
N ALA A 30 -24.34 31.32 43.66
CA ALA A 30 -24.80 31.65 42.30
C ALA A 30 -23.74 32.39 41.46
N LEU A 31 -22.92 33.30 42.05
CA LEU A 31 -21.81 33.93 41.35
C LEU A 31 -20.64 32.96 41.09
N ALA A 32 -20.35 32.04 42.00
CA ALA A 32 -19.35 31.00 41.78
C ALA A 32 -19.79 29.98 40.73
N ALA A 33 -21.08 29.62 40.65
CA ALA A 33 -21.64 28.76 39.61
C ALA A 33 -21.70 29.46 38.24
N ALA A 34 -21.90 30.77 38.18
CA ALA A 34 -21.87 31.56 36.94
C ALA A 34 -20.45 31.74 36.35
N CYS A 35 -19.41 31.70 37.18
CA CYS A 35 -18.01 31.76 36.73
C CYS A 35 -17.45 30.39 36.24
N VAL A 36 -18.10 29.28 36.57
CA VAL A 36 -17.68 27.93 36.12
C VAL A 36 -18.25 27.56 34.75
N SER A 37 -19.20 28.34 34.22
CA SER A 37 -19.83 28.07 32.93
C SER A 37 -19.29 28.92 31.74
N LEU A 38 -18.15 29.57 31.88
CA LEU A 38 -17.30 29.92 30.74
C LEU A 38 -16.55 28.64 30.32
N GLY A 39 -17.34 27.62 29.90
CA GLY A 39 -16.79 26.45 29.28
C GLY A 39 -15.90 26.90 28.12
N LEU A 40 -14.63 26.56 28.18
CA LEU A 40 -13.76 26.54 27.04
C LEU A 40 -14.59 25.87 25.93
N ALA A 41 -14.99 26.65 24.91
CA ALA A 41 -15.66 26.10 23.74
C ALA A 41 -14.74 25.02 23.21
N GLN A 42 -15.05 23.76 23.50
CA GLN A 42 -14.27 22.63 23.00
C GLN A 42 -14.27 22.77 21.48
N THR A 43 -13.09 22.88 20.90
CA THR A 43 -12.95 22.85 19.45
C THR A 43 -13.65 21.61 18.93
N PRO A 44 -14.63 21.74 18.02
CA PRO A 44 -15.34 20.59 17.50
C PRO A 44 -14.36 19.53 17.03
N PRO A 45 -14.60 18.23 17.26
CA PRO A 45 -13.78 17.18 16.70
C PRO A 45 -13.57 17.41 15.21
N LEU A 46 -12.41 17.07 14.69
CA LEU A 46 -12.08 17.28 13.28
C LEU A 46 -13.14 16.67 12.35
N LEU A 47 -13.66 15.49 12.70
CA LEU A 47 -14.72 14.82 11.96
C LEU A 47 -16.00 15.66 11.89
N ASP A 48 -16.38 16.36 12.96
CA ASP A 48 -17.54 17.27 12.99
C ASP A 48 -17.32 18.48 12.08
N THR A 49 -16.10 19.07 12.14
CA THR A 49 -15.73 20.19 11.25
C THR A 49 -15.85 19.80 9.77
N LEU A 50 -15.42 18.58 9.41
CA LEU A 50 -15.56 18.06 8.05
C LEU A 50 -17.03 17.88 7.65
N ALA A 51 -17.83 17.26 8.54
CA ALA A 51 -19.24 16.99 8.27
C ALA A 51 -20.07 18.26 8.14
N ASP A 52 -19.87 19.23 9.05
CA ASP A 52 -20.58 20.53 9.01
C ASP A 52 -20.30 21.29 7.71
N GLU A 53 -19.02 21.35 7.31
CA GLU A 53 -18.65 22.06 6.08
C GLU A 53 -19.10 21.32 4.82
N LEU A 54 -19.10 19.98 4.84
CA LEU A 54 -19.68 19.16 3.77
C LEU A 54 -21.16 19.49 3.56
N HIS A 55 -21.95 19.47 4.63
CA HIS A 55 -23.37 19.79 4.57
C HIS A 55 -23.63 21.22 4.10
N ARG A 56 -22.83 22.19 4.57
CA ARG A 56 -22.92 23.58 4.12
C ARG A 56 -22.64 23.71 2.62
N ASN A 57 -21.55 23.14 2.13
CA ASN A 57 -21.14 23.21 0.73
C ASN A 57 -22.14 22.47 -0.17
N PHE A 58 -22.60 21.29 0.22
CA PHE A 58 -23.58 20.52 -0.53
C PHE A 58 -24.91 21.26 -0.67
N ARG A 59 -25.44 21.83 0.41
CA ARG A 59 -26.68 22.61 0.39
C ARG A 59 -26.57 23.79 -0.57
N ILE A 60 -25.48 24.58 -0.48
CA ILE A 60 -25.29 25.75 -1.33
C ILE A 60 -25.17 25.36 -2.80
N LEU A 61 -24.42 24.28 -3.11
CA LEU A 61 -24.30 23.79 -4.48
C LEU A 61 -25.62 23.21 -5.00
N LYS A 62 -26.43 22.56 -4.15
CA LYS A 62 -27.77 22.11 -4.52
C LYS A 62 -28.70 23.24 -4.91
N GLU A 63 -28.60 24.40 -4.25
CA GLU A 63 -29.45 25.56 -4.49
C GLU A 63 -28.98 26.40 -5.67
N LYS A 64 -27.66 26.52 -5.89
CA LYS A 64 -27.09 27.55 -6.79
C LYS A 64 -26.38 27.00 -8.02
N ALA A 65 -26.00 25.72 -8.02
CA ALA A 65 -25.20 25.13 -9.07
C ALA A 65 -26.07 24.43 -10.12
N ASP A 66 -25.70 24.58 -11.39
CA ASP A 66 -26.30 23.86 -12.54
C ASP A 66 -25.14 23.31 -13.40
N PRO A 67 -25.01 21.99 -13.49
CA PRO A 67 -25.78 20.93 -12.80
C PRO A 67 -25.43 20.82 -11.31
N ALA A 68 -26.44 20.58 -10.46
CA ALA A 68 -26.24 20.37 -9.03
C ALA A 68 -25.58 19.02 -8.75
N PRO A 69 -24.69 18.92 -7.71
CA PRO A 69 -24.10 17.64 -7.32
C PRO A 69 -25.14 16.73 -6.67
N TYR A 70 -25.03 15.42 -6.92
CA TYR A 70 -25.82 14.43 -6.19
C TYR A 70 -25.04 13.76 -5.05
N TYR A 71 -23.69 13.84 -5.09
CA TYR A 71 -22.81 13.27 -4.08
C TYR A 71 -21.56 14.14 -3.89
N ILE A 72 -21.14 14.30 -2.64
CA ILE A 72 -19.83 14.85 -2.24
C ILE A 72 -19.26 14.01 -1.14
N SER A 73 -17.95 13.78 -1.14
CA SER A 73 -17.21 13.23 -0.01
C SER A 73 -15.93 14.00 0.28
N TYR A 74 -15.58 14.04 1.56
CA TYR A 74 -14.28 14.47 2.06
C TYR A 74 -13.55 13.30 2.68
N ASP A 75 -12.32 13.12 2.26
CA ASP A 75 -11.41 12.10 2.75
C ASP A 75 -10.12 12.78 3.20
N LEU A 76 -9.93 12.87 4.50
CA LEU A 76 -8.76 13.48 5.12
C LEU A 76 -7.86 12.39 5.68
N THR A 77 -6.66 12.25 5.14
CA THR A 77 -5.62 11.36 5.66
C THR A 77 -4.59 12.17 6.44
N GLU A 78 -4.50 11.96 7.74
CA GLU A 78 -3.37 12.42 8.56
C GLU A 78 -2.34 11.30 8.63
N GLN A 79 -1.11 11.61 8.23
CA GLN A 79 -0.01 10.67 8.21
C GLN A 79 1.12 11.16 9.10
N GLU A 80 1.57 10.31 10.01
CA GLU A 80 2.78 10.49 10.79
C GLU A 80 3.80 9.41 10.37
N VAL A 81 5.02 9.83 10.04
CA VAL A 81 6.12 8.94 9.65
C VAL A 81 7.37 9.30 10.43
N ALA A 82 8.03 8.30 10.99
CA ALA A 82 9.39 8.41 11.49
C ALA A 82 10.27 7.37 10.78
N ALA A 83 11.42 7.80 10.28
CA ALA A 83 12.32 6.94 9.56
C ALA A 83 13.77 7.24 9.89
N VAL A 84 14.53 6.20 10.19
CA VAL A 84 15.97 6.24 10.44
C VAL A 84 16.67 5.32 9.47
N SER A 85 17.74 5.78 8.85
CA SER A 85 18.59 4.95 8.00
C SER A 85 20.07 5.13 8.29
N ALA A 86 20.84 4.04 8.15
CA ALA A 86 22.29 4.03 8.33
C ALA A 86 22.95 3.14 7.28
N THR A 87 24.23 3.41 7.02
CA THR A 87 25.13 2.60 6.19
C THR A 87 26.46 2.42 6.90
N LEU A 88 27.02 1.22 6.90
CA LEU A 88 28.32 0.90 7.49
C LEU A 88 28.53 1.46 8.91
N GLY A 89 27.48 1.48 9.74
CA GLY A 89 27.49 2.00 11.11
C GLY A 89 27.27 3.51 11.26
N ALA A 90 27.21 4.27 10.16
CA ALA A 90 26.99 5.71 10.17
C ALA A 90 25.53 6.05 9.83
N LEU A 91 24.92 6.97 10.58
CA LEU A 91 23.58 7.49 10.24
C LEU A 91 23.62 8.23 8.92
N ARG A 92 22.65 7.93 8.05
CA ARG A 92 22.40 8.60 6.79
C ARG A 92 21.26 9.59 6.90
N SER A 93 20.18 9.22 7.61
CA SER A 93 19.05 10.09 7.86
C SER A 93 18.33 9.72 9.16
N ASN A 94 17.72 10.72 9.78
CA ASN A 94 16.78 10.58 10.89
C ASN A 94 15.73 11.67 10.70
N ARG A 95 14.50 11.28 10.37
CA ARG A 95 13.41 12.23 10.05
C ARG A 95 12.13 11.83 10.74
N ARG A 96 11.36 12.85 11.10
CA ARG A 96 9.96 12.70 11.52
C ARG A 96 9.12 13.74 10.79
N GLU A 97 7.99 13.30 10.28
CA GLU A 97 7.08 14.13 9.49
C GLU A 97 5.64 13.86 9.92
N ARG A 98 4.82 14.91 9.92
CA ARG A 98 3.37 14.84 10.05
C ARG A 98 2.75 15.71 8.98
N ILE A 99 1.80 15.15 8.22
CA ILE A 99 1.13 15.83 7.13
C ILE A 99 -0.35 15.45 7.09
N ARG A 100 -1.21 16.39 6.71
CA ARG A 100 -2.62 16.15 6.38
C ARG A 100 -2.87 16.38 4.91
N ARG A 101 -3.49 15.41 4.25
CA ARG A 101 -3.90 15.47 2.85
C ARG A 101 -5.41 15.33 2.75
N LEU A 102 -6.03 16.28 2.04
CA LEU A 102 -7.45 16.31 1.79
C LEU A 102 -7.72 15.91 0.33
N ASP A 103 -8.57 14.95 0.15
CA ASP A 103 -9.17 14.55 -1.11
C ASP A 103 -10.66 14.89 -1.10
N VAL A 104 -11.14 15.51 -2.16
CA VAL A 104 -12.55 15.87 -2.34
C VAL A 104 -13.06 15.16 -3.59
N SER A 105 -14.19 14.48 -3.47
CA SER A 105 -14.92 13.93 -4.62
C SER A 105 -16.25 14.64 -4.76
N VAL A 106 -16.57 15.09 -5.97
CA VAL A 106 -17.85 15.69 -6.32
C VAL A 106 -18.42 14.97 -7.53
N ARG A 107 -19.65 14.45 -7.40
CA ARG A 107 -20.34 13.79 -8.49
C ARG A 107 -21.57 14.57 -8.91
N ILE A 108 -21.66 14.82 -10.20
CA ILE A 108 -22.74 15.56 -10.86
C ILE A 108 -23.27 14.75 -12.04
N GLY A 109 -24.52 14.96 -12.38
CA GLY A 109 -25.25 14.12 -13.33
C GLY A 109 -26.17 13.16 -12.60
N THR A 110 -26.08 11.88 -12.85
CA THR A 110 -26.84 10.81 -12.17
C THR A 110 -25.93 9.63 -11.86
N PRO A 111 -26.28 8.74 -10.92
CA PRO A 111 -25.51 7.52 -10.68
C PRO A 111 -25.27 6.67 -11.93
N LYS A 112 -26.19 6.70 -12.89
CA LYS A 112 -26.05 5.98 -14.16
C LYS A 112 -25.07 6.64 -15.12
N LEU A 113 -24.99 7.97 -15.11
CA LEU A 113 -24.12 8.74 -16.00
C LEU A 113 -23.67 10.02 -15.30
N ASP A 114 -22.42 10.04 -14.85
CA ASP A 114 -21.85 11.17 -14.14
C ASP A 114 -20.52 11.65 -14.74
N ASN A 115 -19.89 12.61 -14.06
CA ASN A 115 -18.60 13.17 -14.47
C ASN A 115 -17.42 12.18 -14.38
N TYR A 116 -17.56 11.02 -13.71
CA TYR A 116 -16.55 9.97 -13.69
C TYR A 116 -16.71 8.97 -14.84
N HIS A 117 -17.78 9.10 -15.63
CA HIS A 117 -18.00 8.25 -16.79
C HIS A 117 -16.77 8.18 -17.69
N ARG A 118 -16.50 7.00 -18.23
CA ARG A 118 -15.29 6.75 -19.01
C ARG A 118 -15.34 7.40 -20.38
N ILE A 119 -14.24 8.05 -20.72
CA ILE A 119 -13.94 8.52 -22.06
C ILE A 119 -12.63 7.84 -22.47
N ALA A 120 -12.61 7.18 -23.62
CA ALA A 120 -11.41 6.49 -24.11
C ALA A 120 -10.22 7.44 -24.19
N GLY A 121 -9.12 7.07 -23.54
CA GLY A 121 -7.89 7.89 -23.51
C GLY A 121 -7.93 9.10 -22.56
N ASP A 122 -9.06 9.38 -21.89
CA ASP A 122 -9.20 10.52 -20.97
C ASP A 122 -9.74 10.05 -19.60
N ARG A 123 -8.85 9.85 -18.64
CA ARG A 123 -9.22 9.47 -17.26
C ARG A 123 -9.67 10.67 -16.45
N ALA A 124 -10.73 10.49 -15.66
CA ALA A 124 -11.17 11.48 -14.69
C ALA A 124 -10.06 11.75 -13.66
N ARG A 125 -9.78 13.02 -13.39
CA ARG A 125 -8.82 13.48 -12.38
C ARG A 125 -9.34 14.79 -11.78
N PHE A 126 -9.82 14.75 -10.56
CA PHE A 126 -10.40 15.90 -9.87
C PHE A 126 -9.64 16.24 -8.60
N THR A 127 -9.38 15.23 -7.76
CA THR A 127 -8.63 15.44 -6.53
C THR A 127 -7.14 15.61 -6.77
N GLY A 128 -6.47 16.41 -5.92
CA GLY A 128 -5.03 16.62 -5.95
C GLY A 128 -4.35 16.27 -4.63
N GLY A 129 -5.11 15.78 -3.62
CA GLY A 129 -4.57 15.47 -2.30
C GLY A 129 -3.91 16.69 -1.67
N ILE A 130 -4.63 17.82 -1.62
CA ILE A 130 -4.07 19.07 -1.12
C ILE A 130 -3.64 18.96 0.34
N THR A 131 -2.53 19.60 0.68
CA THR A 131 -2.08 19.71 2.07
C THR A 131 -2.91 20.75 2.79
N ILE A 132 -3.43 20.39 3.97
CA ILE A 132 -4.18 21.29 4.86
C ILE A 132 -3.50 21.41 6.22
N PRO A 133 -3.88 22.41 7.07
CA PRO A 133 -3.27 22.58 8.37
C PRO A 133 -3.29 21.32 9.25
N ILE A 134 -2.17 21.06 9.92
CA ILE A 134 -2.04 19.94 10.88
C ILE A 134 -2.66 20.27 12.25
N GLU A 135 -2.96 21.53 12.51
CA GLU A 135 -3.67 22.00 13.71
C GLU A 135 -5.18 21.92 13.51
N ASP A 136 -5.90 21.57 14.58
CA ASP A 136 -7.35 21.46 14.58
C ASP A 136 -8.00 22.84 14.71
N ASN A 137 -7.73 23.74 13.76
CA ASN A 137 -8.35 25.05 13.66
C ASN A 137 -9.54 24.98 12.68
N PRO A 138 -10.81 25.02 13.18
CA PRO A 138 -11.97 24.84 12.32
C PRO A 138 -12.10 25.91 11.23
N ALA A 139 -11.73 27.18 11.53
CA ALA A 139 -11.83 28.26 10.55
C ALA A 139 -10.86 28.06 9.39
N ALA A 140 -9.62 27.66 9.68
CA ALA A 140 -8.62 27.35 8.67
C ALA A 140 -9.04 26.12 7.85
N ILE A 141 -9.44 25.03 8.51
CA ILE A 141 -9.83 23.78 7.84
C ILE A 141 -11.03 24.01 6.91
N ARG A 142 -12.10 24.67 7.39
CA ARG A 142 -13.29 25.01 6.58
C ARG A 142 -12.92 25.83 5.33
N ARG A 143 -11.92 26.72 5.43
CA ARG A 143 -11.45 27.51 4.29
C ARG A 143 -10.89 26.60 3.17
N TYR A 144 -10.07 25.62 3.51
CA TYR A 144 -9.53 24.67 2.55
C TYR A 144 -10.61 23.78 1.96
N LEU A 145 -11.53 23.26 2.79
CA LEU A 145 -12.67 22.45 2.35
C LEU A 145 -13.53 23.21 1.34
N TRP A 146 -13.88 24.45 1.63
CA TRP A 146 -14.67 25.28 0.74
C TRP A 146 -13.98 25.53 -0.61
N LEU A 147 -12.70 25.96 -0.59
CA LEU A 147 -11.95 26.25 -1.81
C LEU A 147 -11.78 25.01 -2.68
N GLU A 148 -11.43 23.89 -2.07
CA GLU A 148 -11.22 22.64 -2.80
C GLU A 148 -12.52 22.05 -3.34
N THR A 149 -13.63 22.19 -2.60
CA THR A 149 -14.94 21.77 -3.09
C THR A 149 -15.36 22.58 -4.31
N ASP A 150 -15.18 23.90 -4.29
CA ASP A 150 -15.50 24.77 -5.45
C ASP A 150 -14.63 24.41 -6.67
N ARG A 151 -13.31 24.19 -6.45
CA ARG A 151 -12.38 23.79 -7.51
C ARG A 151 -12.79 22.47 -8.16
N VAL A 152 -13.05 21.45 -7.34
CA VAL A 152 -13.41 20.09 -7.82
C VAL A 152 -14.79 20.13 -8.51
N TYR A 153 -15.75 20.87 -7.97
CA TYR A 153 -17.05 21.06 -8.60
C TYR A 153 -16.92 21.64 -10.03
N ARG A 154 -16.11 22.68 -10.24
CA ARG A 154 -15.89 23.28 -11.55
C ARG A 154 -15.31 22.29 -12.56
N LEU A 155 -14.30 21.52 -12.14
CA LEU A 155 -13.72 20.46 -12.98
C LEU A 155 -14.73 19.35 -13.30
N ALA A 156 -15.55 18.97 -12.32
CA ALA A 156 -16.62 17.98 -12.51
C ALA A 156 -17.66 18.48 -13.54
N ALA A 157 -18.07 19.76 -13.45
CA ALA A 157 -19.01 20.36 -14.39
C ALA A 157 -18.46 20.41 -15.82
N GLU A 158 -17.19 20.83 -15.99
CA GLU A 158 -16.50 20.81 -17.28
C GLU A 158 -16.44 19.40 -17.87
N ARG A 159 -16.09 18.40 -17.04
CA ARG A 159 -15.99 17.03 -17.52
C ARG A 159 -17.34 16.42 -17.88
N LEU A 160 -18.42 16.73 -17.16
CA LEU A 160 -19.74 16.21 -17.51
C LEU A 160 -20.19 16.66 -18.91
N ILE A 161 -19.81 17.88 -19.34
CA ILE A 161 -20.05 18.34 -20.70
C ILE A 161 -19.30 17.44 -21.70
N LYS A 162 -18.03 17.14 -21.45
CA LYS A 162 -17.23 16.21 -22.29
C LYS A 162 -17.86 14.82 -22.35
N VAL A 163 -18.30 14.28 -21.19
CA VAL A 163 -18.97 12.99 -21.11
C VAL A 163 -20.21 12.95 -21.99
N ARG A 164 -21.11 13.94 -21.86
CA ARG A 164 -22.34 14.03 -22.66
C ARG A 164 -22.07 14.15 -24.16
N SER A 165 -21.08 14.96 -24.53
CA SER A 165 -20.68 15.10 -25.94
C SER A 165 -20.09 13.80 -26.51
N ASN A 166 -19.28 13.07 -25.71
CA ASN A 166 -18.70 11.79 -26.12
C ASN A 166 -19.79 10.72 -26.32
N GLN A 167 -20.78 10.65 -25.45
CA GLN A 167 -21.89 9.70 -25.58
C GLN A 167 -22.74 9.92 -26.84
N GLN A 168 -22.92 11.17 -27.29
CA GLN A 168 -23.63 11.45 -28.52
C GLN A 168 -22.93 10.93 -29.78
N LEU A 169 -21.62 10.70 -29.71
CA LEU A 169 -20.76 10.24 -30.81
C LEU A 169 -20.48 8.74 -30.80
N LYS A 170 -20.76 8.05 -29.70
CA LYS A 170 -20.44 6.63 -29.52
C LYS A 170 -21.57 5.70 -29.94
N ALA A 171 -21.20 4.55 -30.51
CA ALA A 171 -22.07 3.37 -30.55
C ALA A 171 -22.33 2.88 -29.11
N ALA A 172 -23.34 2.01 -28.92
CA ALA A 172 -23.67 1.46 -27.61
C ALA A 172 -22.45 0.84 -26.92
N GLU A 173 -22.27 1.13 -25.64
CA GLU A 173 -21.20 0.58 -24.82
C GLU A 173 -21.42 -0.92 -24.57
N GLU A 174 -20.33 -1.70 -24.50
CA GLU A 174 -20.43 -3.12 -24.15
C GLU A 174 -20.90 -3.33 -22.69
N ASP A 175 -20.54 -2.41 -21.78
CA ASP A 175 -20.94 -2.41 -20.36
C ASP A 175 -21.76 -1.15 -20.06
N ASP A 176 -23.06 -1.31 -19.87
CA ASP A 176 -24.06 -0.26 -19.59
C ASP A 176 -24.36 -0.11 -18.09
N SER A 177 -23.54 -0.67 -17.21
CA SER A 177 -23.69 -0.53 -15.76
C SER A 177 -23.50 0.92 -15.32
N ASP A 178 -24.08 1.26 -14.16
CA ASP A 178 -24.01 2.59 -13.57
C ASP A 178 -22.54 3.03 -13.34
N ASP A 179 -22.32 4.34 -13.21
CA ASP A 179 -20.99 4.90 -12.87
C ASP A 179 -20.73 4.91 -11.38
N PHE A 180 -21.80 4.84 -10.56
CA PHE A 180 -21.66 4.88 -9.10
C PHE A 180 -22.76 4.08 -8.40
N SER A 181 -22.36 3.23 -7.45
CA SER A 181 -23.30 2.46 -6.63
C SER A 181 -23.73 3.22 -5.39
N ALA A 182 -25.00 3.02 -5.00
CA ALA A 182 -25.47 3.41 -3.68
C ALA A 182 -25.03 2.37 -2.65
N GLU A 183 -24.41 2.84 -1.55
CA GLU A 183 -23.98 1.99 -0.45
C GLU A 183 -24.57 2.51 0.87
N GLU A 184 -24.75 1.61 1.84
CA GLU A 184 -25.24 2.00 3.16
C GLU A 184 -24.19 2.86 3.87
N PRO A 185 -24.59 4.01 4.45
CA PRO A 185 -23.66 4.88 5.15
C PRO A 185 -23.17 4.25 6.46
N GLU A 186 -21.88 4.26 6.68
CA GLU A 186 -21.24 3.69 7.87
C GLU A 186 -20.94 4.78 8.91
N GLN A 187 -21.14 4.44 10.18
CA GLN A 187 -20.81 5.27 11.34
C GLN A 187 -19.77 4.55 12.18
N TYR A 188 -18.54 5.08 12.21
CA TYR A 188 -17.46 4.47 12.98
C TYR A 188 -16.46 5.51 13.46
N SER A 189 -16.08 5.43 14.72
CA SER A 189 -15.04 6.30 15.26
C SER A 189 -14.21 5.56 16.31
N GLU A 190 -12.91 5.56 16.13
CA GLU A 190 -11.95 5.11 17.14
C GLU A 190 -11.04 6.25 17.59
N PRO A 191 -10.47 6.19 18.81
CA PRO A 191 -9.55 7.19 19.30
C PRO A 191 -8.32 7.35 18.40
N VAL A 192 -7.91 8.59 18.13
CA VAL A 192 -6.67 8.88 17.40
C VAL A 192 -5.47 8.40 18.20
N ARG A 193 -4.70 7.50 17.61
CA ARG A 193 -3.43 7.05 18.19
C ARG A 193 -2.29 7.79 17.49
N ARG A 194 -1.41 8.41 18.26
CA ARG A 194 -0.23 9.10 17.75
C ARG A 194 0.94 8.17 17.56
N LEU A 195 1.85 8.53 16.64
CA LEU A 195 3.07 7.79 16.40
C LEU A 195 3.97 7.80 17.64
N SER A 196 4.26 6.63 18.20
CA SER A 196 5.29 6.40 19.21
C SER A 196 6.56 5.91 18.53
N PHE A 197 7.66 6.61 18.71
CA PHE A 197 8.94 6.29 18.10
C PHE A 197 10.12 6.73 18.96
N PRO A 198 10.89 5.78 19.54
CA PRO A 198 12.07 6.08 20.36
C PRO A 198 13.27 6.38 19.44
N ALA A 199 13.40 7.64 19.00
CA ALA A 199 14.31 8.04 17.93
C ALA A 199 15.79 7.69 18.20
N ASP A 200 16.28 7.90 19.44
CA ASP A 200 17.67 7.64 19.80
C ASP A 200 17.99 6.15 19.86
N GLU A 201 17.08 5.36 20.44
CA GLU A 201 17.19 3.89 20.44
C GLU A 201 17.16 3.33 19.02
N ALA A 202 16.20 3.77 18.21
CA ALA A 202 16.09 3.38 16.81
C ALA A 202 17.36 3.71 16.02
N ALA A 203 17.93 4.91 16.25
CA ALA A 203 19.18 5.31 15.62
C ALA A 203 20.36 4.43 16.03
N ALA A 204 20.46 4.07 17.31
CA ALA A 204 21.51 3.17 17.81
C ALA A 204 21.38 1.77 17.19
N ARG A 205 20.16 1.22 17.14
CA ARG A 205 19.88 -0.09 16.53
C ARG A 205 20.23 -0.12 15.04
N VAL A 206 19.79 0.89 14.27
CA VAL A 206 20.03 0.94 12.82
C VAL A 206 21.51 1.10 12.49
N ARG A 207 22.29 1.88 13.28
CA ARG A 207 23.76 1.92 13.19
C ARG A 207 24.37 0.54 13.38
N LYS A 208 23.97 -0.17 14.45
CA LYS A 208 24.47 -1.51 14.77
C LYS A 208 24.18 -2.51 13.64
N TRP A 209 22.97 -2.50 13.08
CA TRP A 209 22.60 -3.41 12.01
C TRP A 209 23.37 -3.12 10.72
N SER A 210 23.51 -1.84 10.35
CA SER A 210 24.23 -1.46 9.13
C SER A 210 25.73 -1.72 9.21
N ALA A 211 26.32 -1.70 10.42
CA ALA A 211 27.73 -2.00 10.64
C ALA A 211 28.10 -3.46 10.27
N ALA A 212 27.13 -4.39 10.27
CA ALA A 212 27.36 -5.77 9.87
C ALA A 212 27.91 -5.88 8.43
N PHE A 213 27.48 -5.01 7.53
CA PHE A 213 27.90 -5.00 6.13
C PHE A 213 29.37 -4.59 5.93
N ALA A 214 30.01 -3.89 6.88
CA ALA A 214 31.39 -3.46 6.78
C ALA A 214 32.41 -4.62 6.68
N ARG A 215 32.02 -5.84 7.09
CA ARG A 215 32.83 -7.05 7.00
C ARG A 215 32.83 -7.73 5.63
N HIS A 216 32.06 -7.18 4.68
CA HIS A 216 31.84 -7.76 3.36
C HIS A 216 32.31 -6.81 2.26
N PRO A 217 33.60 -6.80 1.89
CA PRO A 217 34.21 -5.79 0.99
C PRO A 217 33.63 -5.81 -0.43
N LEU A 218 33.04 -6.90 -0.89
CA LEU A 218 32.37 -6.97 -2.19
C LEU A 218 31.01 -6.27 -2.22
N ILE A 219 30.47 -5.90 -1.04
CA ILE A 219 29.24 -5.11 -0.94
C ILE A 219 29.61 -3.64 -1.04
N VAL A 220 29.38 -3.04 -2.21
CA VAL A 220 29.77 -1.65 -2.50
C VAL A 220 28.76 -0.62 -1.98
N PHE A 221 27.55 -1.04 -1.71
CA PHE A 221 26.54 -0.21 -1.05
C PHE A 221 25.64 -1.06 -0.14
N SER A 222 25.27 -0.50 0.98
CA SER A 222 24.36 -1.14 1.94
C SER A 222 23.55 -0.13 2.70
N GLN A 223 22.40 -0.55 3.18
CA GLN A 223 21.54 0.29 4.01
C GLN A 223 20.71 -0.56 4.96
N ALA A 224 20.64 -0.13 6.22
CA ALA A 224 19.61 -0.56 7.14
C ALA A 224 18.64 0.62 7.34
N THR A 225 17.35 0.38 7.23
CA THR A 225 16.30 1.39 7.43
C THR A 225 15.27 0.85 8.39
N LEU A 226 14.83 1.69 9.32
CA LEU A 226 13.68 1.45 10.17
C LEU A 226 12.69 2.58 9.93
N THR A 227 11.47 2.22 9.56
CA THR A 227 10.38 3.17 9.33
C THR A 227 9.18 2.77 10.17
N VAL A 228 8.57 3.74 10.84
CA VAL A 228 7.28 3.57 11.53
C VAL A 228 6.32 4.61 10.98
N ARG A 229 5.14 4.17 10.61
CA ARG A 229 4.09 5.01 10.04
C ARG A 229 2.80 4.81 10.81
N ARG A 230 2.08 5.91 11.02
CA ARG A 230 0.72 5.93 11.56
C ARG A 230 -0.14 6.79 10.66
N ASP A 231 -1.19 6.22 10.15
CA ASP A 231 -2.21 6.92 9.38
C ASP A 231 -3.48 7.01 10.21
N THR A 232 -4.11 8.19 10.25
CA THR A 232 -5.47 8.39 10.74
C THR A 232 -6.30 8.94 9.61
N ARG A 233 -7.43 8.33 9.35
CA ARG A 233 -8.33 8.68 8.28
C ARG A 233 -9.64 9.19 8.81
N TYR A 234 -10.14 10.25 8.20
CA TYR A 234 -11.42 10.87 8.47
C TYR A 234 -12.19 10.93 7.16
N PHE A 235 -13.31 10.25 7.09
CA PHE A 235 -14.15 10.20 5.90
C PHE A 235 -15.57 10.64 6.23
N VAL A 236 -16.12 11.55 5.42
CA VAL A 236 -17.53 11.96 5.48
C VAL A 236 -18.10 12.07 4.08
N ASN A 237 -19.38 11.74 3.89
CA ASN A 237 -20.07 11.89 2.62
C ASN A 237 -21.50 12.40 2.78
N THR A 238 -22.12 12.80 1.69
CA THR A 238 -23.50 13.32 1.66
C THR A 238 -24.58 12.27 1.85
N GLU A 239 -24.21 10.98 1.82
CA GLU A 239 -25.13 9.87 2.16
C GLU A 239 -25.22 9.64 3.66
N GLY A 240 -24.33 10.28 4.45
CA GLY A 240 -24.35 10.22 5.92
C GLY A 240 -23.23 9.39 6.54
N ALA A 241 -22.27 8.87 5.76
CA ALA A 241 -21.12 8.18 6.33
C ALA A 241 -20.25 9.14 7.15
N ARG A 242 -19.79 8.68 8.33
CA ARG A 242 -18.90 9.39 9.25
C ARG A 242 -17.91 8.41 9.85
N ILE A 243 -16.71 8.37 9.34
CA ILE A 243 -15.73 7.33 9.66
C ILE A 243 -14.42 7.97 10.13
N GLN A 244 -13.92 7.53 11.29
CA GLN A 244 -12.60 7.84 11.80
C GLN A 244 -11.92 6.56 12.24
N HIS A 245 -10.83 6.19 11.57
CA HIS A 245 -10.04 5.02 11.93
C HIS A 245 -8.56 5.25 11.64
N GLY A 246 -7.70 4.41 12.21
CA GLY A 246 -6.26 4.50 12.00
C GLY A 246 -5.64 3.14 11.72
N ARG A 247 -4.45 3.17 11.15
CA ARG A 247 -3.59 2.01 10.99
C ARG A 247 -2.15 2.34 11.33
N GLY A 248 -1.44 1.37 11.88
CA GLY A 248 -0.01 1.43 12.08
C GLY A 248 0.70 0.48 11.12
N TYR A 249 1.93 0.81 10.80
CA TYR A 249 2.83 -0.06 10.08
C TYR A 249 4.28 0.29 10.41
N ALA A 250 5.06 -0.70 10.80
CA ALA A 250 6.48 -0.59 11.07
C ALA A 250 7.24 -1.58 10.21
N ASN A 251 8.37 -1.14 9.67
CA ASN A 251 9.19 -1.96 8.79
C ASN A 251 10.68 -1.75 9.06
N ILE A 252 11.43 -2.85 9.12
CA ILE A 252 12.89 -2.85 9.01
C ILE A 252 13.22 -3.36 7.61
N THR A 253 14.03 -2.63 6.87
CA THR A 253 14.59 -3.07 5.59
C THR A 253 16.12 -3.11 5.68
N LEU A 254 16.68 -4.28 5.41
CA LEU A 254 18.10 -4.49 5.20
C LEU A 254 18.33 -4.65 3.70
N TYR A 255 19.26 -3.90 3.16
CA TYR A 255 19.57 -3.89 1.74
C TYR A 255 21.08 -3.87 1.54
N GLY A 256 21.56 -4.70 0.62
CA GLY A 256 22.96 -4.72 0.22
C GLY A 256 23.11 -5.03 -1.26
N GLY A 257 24.18 -4.55 -1.85
CA GLY A 257 24.46 -4.84 -3.25
C GLY A 257 25.90 -4.56 -3.67
N GLY A 258 26.21 -5.12 -4.82
CA GLY A 258 27.52 -5.00 -5.47
C GLY A 258 27.38 -5.13 -6.98
N LYS A 259 28.48 -5.00 -7.67
CA LYS A 259 28.53 -5.10 -9.13
C LYS A 259 29.39 -6.30 -9.52
N ALA A 260 28.82 -7.21 -10.30
CA ALA A 260 29.53 -8.36 -10.84
C ALA A 260 30.55 -7.95 -11.93
N ALA A 261 31.52 -8.80 -12.20
CA ALA A 261 32.60 -8.51 -13.16
C ALA A 261 32.11 -8.19 -14.58
N ASP A 262 30.93 -8.72 -14.96
CA ASP A 262 30.28 -8.45 -16.25
C ASP A 262 29.40 -7.18 -16.27
N GLY A 263 29.40 -6.40 -15.16
CA GLY A 263 28.63 -5.17 -15.01
C GLY A 263 27.22 -5.33 -14.48
N MET A 264 26.77 -6.55 -14.16
CA MET A 264 25.45 -6.75 -13.59
C MET A 264 25.37 -6.23 -12.16
N ASP A 265 24.35 -5.42 -11.87
CA ASP A 265 24.03 -5.01 -10.51
C ASP A 265 23.38 -6.19 -9.77
N ILE A 266 23.98 -6.56 -8.65
CA ILE A 266 23.53 -7.61 -7.76
C ILE A 266 23.03 -6.98 -6.46
N THR A 267 21.79 -7.28 -6.09
CA THR A 267 21.18 -6.76 -4.86
C THR A 267 20.44 -7.85 -4.13
N ALA A 268 20.43 -7.78 -2.82
CA ALA A 268 19.54 -8.57 -1.98
C ALA A 268 18.99 -7.70 -0.84
N SER A 269 17.83 -8.07 -0.35
CA SER A 269 17.20 -7.40 0.77
C SER A 269 16.46 -8.37 1.68
N HIS A 270 16.22 -7.93 2.90
CA HIS A 270 15.34 -8.63 3.84
C HIS A 270 14.51 -7.62 4.61
N GLY A 271 13.22 -7.88 4.75
CA GLY A 271 12.27 -7.03 5.47
C GLY A 271 11.69 -7.72 6.70
N PHE A 272 11.33 -6.92 7.70
CA PHE A 272 10.50 -7.33 8.83
C PHE A 272 9.37 -6.33 8.97
N ASP A 273 8.18 -6.83 9.16
CA ASP A 273 6.96 -6.03 9.18
C ASP A 273 6.19 -6.25 10.49
N ALA A 274 5.67 -5.15 11.06
CA ALA A 274 4.87 -5.16 12.28
C ALA A 274 3.81 -4.05 12.25
N GLU A 275 2.85 -4.08 13.15
CA GLU A 275 1.87 -2.98 13.30
C GLU A 275 2.55 -1.70 13.83
N ASP A 276 3.52 -1.84 14.72
CA ASP A 276 4.24 -0.72 15.33
C ASP A 276 5.69 -1.09 15.67
N TYR A 277 6.42 -0.12 16.27
CA TYR A 277 7.81 -0.30 16.65
C TYR A 277 8.04 -1.47 17.61
N THR A 278 7.12 -1.73 18.53
CA THR A 278 7.27 -2.74 19.58
C THR A 278 7.10 -4.17 19.08
N GLY A 279 6.39 -4.34 17.96
CA GLY A 279 6.25 -5.65 17.29
C GLY A 279 7.44 -6.04 16.41
N LEU A 280 8.42 -5.14 16.21
CA LEU A 280 9.60 -5.44 15.40
C LEU A 280 10.58 -6.38 16.14
N PRO A 281 11.30 -7.27 15.42
CA PRO A 281 12.22 -8.23 16.02
C PRO A 281 13.41 -7.57 16.72
N GLY A 282 14.03 -8.35 17.61
CA GLY A 282 15.23 -7.94 18.33
C GLY A 282 16.49 -7.93 17.45
N ASP A 283 17.55 -7.29 17.96
CA ASP A 283 18.81 -7.13 17.23
C ASP A 283 19.43 -8.44 16.74
N LYS A 284 19.33 -9.53 17.53
CA LYS A 284 19.92 -10.84 17.15
C LYS A 284 19.35 -11.34 15.83
N GLU A 285 18.05 -11.24 15.66
CA GLU A 285 17.35 -11.70 14.46
C GLU A 285 17.66 -10.81 13.26
N VAL A 286 17.65 -9.47 13.46
CA VAL A 286 17.95 -8.49 12.42
C VAL A 286 19.42 -8.61 11.95
N LEU A 287 20.37 -8.81 12.86
CA LEU A 287 21.78 -9.04 12.50
C LEU A 287 21.95 -10.35 11.72
N ALA A 288 21.28 -11.42 12.13
CA ALA A 288 21.31 -12.68 11.39
C ALA A 288 20.74 -12.51 9.95
N ALA A 289 19.73 -11.67 9.78
CA ALA A 289 19.20 -11.34 8.46
C ALA A 289 20.19 -10.49 7.64
N ALA A 290 20.89 -9.53 8.26
CA ALA A 290 21.94 -8.75 7.58
C ALA A 290 23.06 -9.66 7.05
N GLU A 291 23.50 -10.64 7.84
CA GLU A 291 24.50 -11.63 7.39
C GLU A 291 23.97 -12.50 6.23
N ARG A 292 22.69 -12.91 6.27
CA ARG A 292 22.08 -13.64 5.14
C ARG A 292 22.06 -12.79 3.87
N VAL A 293 21.65 -11.53 3.95
CA VAL A 293 21.68 -10.59 2.82
C VAL A 293 23.09 -10.47 2.25
N ALA A 294 24.09 -10.31 3.12
CA ALA A 294 25.48 -10.22 2.70
C ALA A 294 25.98 -11.51 2.03
N ALA A 295 25.64 -12.67 2.58
CA ALA A 295 25.99 -13.97 2.02
C ALA A 295 25.34 -14.18 0.62
N ASP A 296 24.07 -13.79 0.46
CA ASP A 296 23.36 -13.86 -0.80
C ASP A 296 24.00 -12.97 -1.88
N VAL A 297 24.33 -11.72 -1.54
CA VAL A 297 25.03 -10.81 -2.47
C VAL A 297 26.37 -11.39 -2.87
N ASN A 298 27.20 -11.81 -1.90
CA ASN A 298 28.53 -12.39 -2.16
C ASN A 298 28.45 -13.68 -2.99
N GLY A 299 27.45 -14.52 -2.74
CA GLY A 299 27.20 -15.73 -3.53
C GLY A 299 26.81 -15.39 -4.98
N MET A 300 25.87 -14.47 -5.17
CA MET A 300 25.41 -14.06 -6.49
C MET A 300 26.48 -13.34 -7.31
N LEU A 301 27.33 -12.53 -6.69
CA LEU A 301 28.46 -11.88 -7.38
C LEU A 301 29.38 -12.88 -8.09
N ARG A 302 29.50 -14.11 -7.55
CA ARG A 302 30.33 -15.20 -8.08
C ARG A 302 29.56 -16.22 -8.90
N ALA A 303 28.21 -16.19 -8.83
CA ALA A 303 27.37 -17.16 -9.50
C ALA A 303 27.41 -16.99 -11.03
N PRO A 304 27.28 -18.10 -11.80
CA PRO A 304 27.14 -18.02 -13.24
C PRO A 304 25.82 -17.34 -13.63
N LEU A 305 25.80 -16.76 -14.83
CA LEU A 305 24.59 -16.23 -15.42
C LEU A 305 23.58 -17.34 -15.68
N ALA A 306 22.31 -17.03 -15.49
CA ALA A 306 21.22 -17.88 -15.96
C ALA A 306 21.14 -17.81 -17.48
N GLU A 307 20.89 -18.93 -18.12
CA GLU A 307 20.55 -19.01 -19.53
C GLU A 307 19.02 -19.13 -19.69
N PRO A 308 18.45 -18.71 -20.83
CA PRO A 308 17.05 -18.93 -21.11
C PRO A 308 16.66 -20.39 -20.89
N PHE A 309 15.57 -20.60 -20.20
CA PHE A 309 15.15 -21.94 -19.79
C PHE A 309 13.62 -22.05 -19.74
N VAL A 310 13.13 -23.17 -20.23
CA VAL A 310 11.72 -23.57 -20.09
C VAL A 310 11.69 -24.95 -19.43
N GLY A 311 11.05 -25.07 -18.27
CA GLY A 311 10.96 -26.35 -17.56
C GLY A 311 10.38 -26.21 -16.16
N PRO A 312 10.47 -27.29 -15.36
CA PRO A 312 9.83 -27.33 -14.05
C PRO A 312 10.56 -26.47 -13.02
N ALA A 313 9.77 -25.91 -12.08
CA ALA A 313 10.32 -25.08 -11.01
C ALA A 313 9.48 -25.13 -9.74
N ILE A 314 10.13 -24.81 -8.61
CA ILE A 314 9.48 -24.40 -7.37
C ILE A 314 9.65 -22.89 -7.20
N LEU A 315 8.56 -22.21 -6.85
CA LEU A 315 8.58 -20.85 -6.31
C LEU A 315 8.33 -20.96 -4.81
N SER A 316 9.19 -20.32 -3.97
CA SER A 316 8.92 -20.17 -2.54
C SER A 316 7.55 -19.53 -2.31
N GLY A 317 7.03 -19.58 -1.10
CA GLY A 317 5.73 -18.97 -0.79
C GLY A 317 5.69 -17.49 -1.12
N SER A 318 6.74 -16.73 -0.79
CA SER A 318 6.84 -15.30 -1.10
C SER A 318 6.96 -15.03 -2.61
N ALA A 319 7.70 -15.85 -3.34
CA ALA A 319 7.80 -15.75 -4.80
C ALA A 319 6.47 -16.09 -5.49
N ALA A 320 5.78 -17.13 -5.03
CA ALA A 320 4.45 -17.49 -5.50
C ALA A 320 3.41 -16.41 -5.19
N ALA A 321 3.48 -15.79 -4.01
CA ALA A 321 2.62 -14.68 -3.61
C ALA A 321 2.72 -13.50 -4.58
N VAL A 322 3.93 -13.10 -4.98
CA VAL A 322 4.15 -12.06 -6.00
C VAL A 322 3.64 -12.51 -7.37
N LEU A 323 3.87 -13.78 -7.74
CA LEU A 323 3.34 -14.32 -8.99
C LEU A 323 1.81 -14.20 -9.06
N PHE A 324 1.09 -14.62 -8.02
CA PHE A 324 -0.37 -14.47 -7.94
C PHE A 324 -0.81 -13.01 -7.96
N HIS A 325 -0.09 -12.12 -7.27
CA HIS A 325 -0.37 -10.68 -7.26
C HIS A 325 -0.32 -10.09 -8.67
N GLU A 326 0.74 -10.37 -9.43
CA GLU A 326 0.97 -9.79 -10.75
C GLU A 326 0.10 -10.44 -11.84
N ILE A 327 0.03 -11.76 -11.85
CA ILE A 327 -0.63 -12.49 -12.94
C ILE A 327 -2.15 -12.48 -12.77
N PHE A 328 -2.62 -12.64 -11.53
CA PHE A 328 -4.03 -12.79 -11.21
C PHE A 328 -4.64 -11.52 -10.63
N GLY A 329 -4.04 -10.99 -9.56
CA GLY A 329 -4.61 -9.93 -8.76
C GLY A 329 -4.98 -8.67 -9.55
N HIS A 330 -4.10 -8.17 -10.42
CA HIS A 330 -4.41 -7.02 -11.26
C HIS A 330 -5.53 -7.27 -12.29
N ARG A 331 -5.75 -8.53 -12.69
CA ARG A 331 -6.74 -8.88 -13.71
C ARG A 331 -8.14 -9.12 -13.15
N ILE A 332 -8.27 -9.18 -11.82
CA ILE A 332 -9.58 -9.29 -11.15
C ILE A 332 -10.01 -7.99 -10.49
N GLU A 333 -9.30 -6.88 -10.71
CA GLU A 333 -9.74 -5.54 -10.36
C GLU A 333 -10.92 -5.15 -11.28
N GLY A 334 -12.11 -4.91 -10.68
CA GLY A 334 -13.38 -4.79 -11.41
C GLY A 334 -13.39 -3.70 -12.46
N HIS A 335 -12.84 -2.52 -12.16
CA HIS A 335 -12.79 -1.40 -13.11
C HIS A 335 -12.11 -1.75 -14.44
N ARG A 336 -11.18 -2.75 -14.46
CA ARG A 336 -10.52 -3.22 -15.69
C ARG A 336 -11.44 -4.05 -16.57
N GLN A 337 -12.51 -4.61 -16.00
CA GLN A 337 -13.48 -5.39 -16.77
C GLN A 337 -14.43 -4.48 -17.59
N LYS A 338 -14.67 -3.25 -17.14
CA LYS A 338 -15.48 -2.25 -17.83
C LYS A 338 -14.67 -1.44 -18.85
N ASP A 339 -13.33 -1.36 -18.71
CA ASP A 339 -12.46 -0.55 -19.56
C ASP A 339 -12.10 -1.25 -20.87
N GLU A 340 -12.59 -0.72 -21.99
CA GLU A 340 -12.32 -1.22 -23.34
C GLU A 340 -10.83 -1.12 -23.73
N THR A 341 -10.06 -0.26 -23.08
CA THR A 341 -8.61 -0.13 -23.31
C THR A 341 -7.80 -1.17 -22.52
N GLU A 342 -8.43 -1.84 -21.56
CA GLU A 342 -7.86 -2.93 -20.77
C GLU A 342 -8.07 -4.30 -21.43
N GLY A 343 -7.28 -5.29 -21.04
CA GLY A 343 -7.33 -6.63 -21.62
C GLY A 343 -8.59 -7.42 -21.31
N GLN A 344 -9.35 -7.04 -20.28
CA GLN A 344 -10.61 -7.67 -19.85
C GLN A 344 -10.49 -9.21 -19.73
N THR A 345 -9.33 -9.69 -19.22
CA THR A 345 -8.91 -11.09 -19.29
C THR A 345 -9.94 -12.09 -18.73
N PHE A 346 -10.66 -11.71 -17.67
CA PHE A 346 -11.59 -12.60 -16.98
C PHE A 346 -13.06 -12.19 -17.09
N THR A 347 -13.40 -11.18 -17.88
CA THR A 347 -14.77 -10.66 -18.00
C THR A 347 -15.79 -11.77 -18.35
N LYS A 348 -15.40 -12.73 -19.19
CA LYS A 348 -16.26 -13.86 -19.61
C LYS A 348 -16.00 -15.16 -18.84
N SER A 349 -15.19 -15.09 -17.76
CA SER A 349 -14.72 -16.29 -17.04
C SER A 349 -15.41 -16.52 -15.70
N VAL A 350 -16.36 -15.66 -15.32
CA VAL A 350 -17.14 -15.86 -14.09
C VAL A 350 -17.92 -17.17 -14.19
N GLY A 351 -17.80 -18.03 -13.18
CA GLY A 351 -18.34 -19.40 -13.19
C GLY A 351 -17.48 -20.42 -13.91
N ALA A 352 -16.42 -20.02 -14.61
CA ALA A 352 -15.50 -20.93 -15.28
C ALA A 352 -14.27 -21.25 -14.41
N LYS A 353 -13.61 -22.37 -14.72
CA LYS A 353 -12.35 -22.79 -14.10
C LYS A 353 -11.19 -21.94 -14.63
N VAL A 354 -10.50 -21.24 -13.73
CA VAL A 354 -9.35 -20.36 -14.04
C VAL A 354 -8.07 -20.80 -13.34
N LEU A 355 -8.17 -21.61 -12.29
CA LEU A 355 -7.07 -22.20 -11.54
C LEU A 355 -7.29 -23.71 -11.38
N PRO A 356 -6.26 -24.49 -10.95
CA PRO A 356 -6.45 -25.87 -10.50
C PRO A 356 -7.51 -25.96 -9.39
N GLU A 357 -8.28 -27.04 -9.37
CA GLU A 357 -9.39 -27.25 -8.41
C GLU A 357 -8.97 -27.21 -6.94
N PHE A 358 -7.73 -27.55 -6.66
CA PHE A 358 -7.21 -27.54 -5.30
C PHE A 358 -6.84 -26.14 -4.79
N LEU A 359 -7.00 -25.09 -5.61
CA LEU A 359 -6.66 -23.71 -5.26
C LEU A 359 -7.90 -22.84 -5.09
N SER A 360 -7.88 -22.03 -4.03
CA SER A 360 -8.82 -20.94 -3.80
C SER A 360 -8.05 -19.65 -3.55
N VAL A 361 -8.63 -18.51 -3.94
CA VAL A 361 -8.03 -17.19 -3.74
C VAL A 361 -9.03 -16.28 -3.06
N ILE A 362 -8.63 -15.75 -1.92
CA ILE A 362 -9.41 -14.85 -1.08
C ILE A 362 -8.67 -13.52 -0.97
N PHE A 363 -9.39 -12.42 -1.04
CA PHE A 363 -8.89 -11.10 -0.64
C PHE A 363 -9.54 -10.72 0.69
N ASP A 364 -8.73 -10.63 1.74
CA ASP A 364 -9.22 -10.35 3.09
C ASP A 364 -8.54 -9.12 3.70
N PRO A 365 -9.11 -7.91 3.51
CA PRO A 365 -8.59 -6.70 4.11
C PRO A 365 -8.79 -6.65 5.63
N THR A 366 -9.62 -7.50 6.21
CA THR A 366 -9.89 -7.51 7.66
C THR A 366 -8.83 -8.27 8.44
N ARG A 367 -8.07 -9.13 7.77
CA ARG A 367 -7.02 -9.94 8.38
C ARG A 367 -5.77 -9.10 8.60
N LYS A 368 -5.39 -8.91 9.86
CA LYS A 368 -4.24 -8.07 10.25
C LYS A 368 -2.91 -8.81 10.25
N GLU A 369 -2.95 -10.13 10.38
CA GLU A 369 -1.76 -10.95 10.59
C GLU A 369 -1.91 -12.33 9.93
N TYR A 370 -0.79 -12.90 9.51
CA TYR A 370 -0.68 -14.29 9.08
C TYR A 370 0.58 -14.92 9.68
N ASN A 371 0.43 -15.97 10.52
CA ASN A 371 1.51 -16.68 11.20
C ASN A 371 2.54 -15.74 11.88
N GLY A 372 2.07 -14.74 12.62
CA GLY A 372 2.91 -13.79 13.36
C GLY A 372 3.50 -12.65 12.51
N THR A 373 3.19 -12.60 11.21
CA THR A 373 3.60 -11.49 10.33
C THR A 373 2.43 -10.56 10.06
N SER A 374 2.60 -9.27 10.35
CA SER A 374 1.58 -8.25 10.05
C SER A 374 1.36 -8.09 8.55
N LEU A 375 0.10 -7.99 8.14
CA LEU A 375 -0.29 -7.85 6.74
C LEU A 375 -0.50 -6.37 6.38
N ASN A 376 0.31 -5.86 5.45
CA ASN A 376 0.30 -4.45 5.06
C ASN A 376 -0.96 -4.03 4.27
N GLY A 377 -1.71 -4.98 3.71
CA GLY A 377 -2.94 -4.70 2.95
C GLY A 377 -4.22 -4.64 3.78
N SER A 378 -4.12 -4.64 5.14
CA SER A 378 -5.28 -4.62 6.03
C SER A 378 -5.86 -3.22 6.23
N TYR A 379 -7.21 -3.11 6.30
CA TYR A 379 -7.95 -1.89 6.62
C TYR A 379 -9.37 -2.24 7.09
N LEU A 380 -10.06 -1.27 7.74
CA LEU A 380 -11.42 -1.43 8.24
C LEU A 380 -12.47 -0.94 7.24
N TYR A 381 -12.17 0.13 6.54
CA TYR A 381 -12.99 0.75 5.49
C TYR A 381 -12.12 1.07 4.30
N ASP A 382 -12.66 0.91 3.11
CA ASP A 382 -11.99 1.31 1.87
C ASP A 382 -11.99 2.84 1.69
N ASP A 383 -11.44 3.30 0.59
CA ASP A 383 -11.24 4.72 0.32
C ASP A 383 -12.50 5.43 -0.22
N GLU A 384 -13.64 4.72 -0.25
CA GLU A 384 -14.97 5.25 -0.54
C GLU A 384 -15.93 5.11 0.67
N GLY A 385 -15.39 4.73 1.85
CA GLY A 385 -16.14 4.58 3.08
C GLY A 385 -16.97 3.30 3.17
N VAL A 386 -16.71 2.33 2.30
CA VAL A 386 -17.37 1.02 2.34
C VAL A 386 -16.62 0.09 3.29
N LYS A 387 -17.38 -0.61 4.15
CA LYS A 387 -16.81 -1.53 5.12
C LYS A 387 -16.05 -2.67 4.44
N ALA A 388 -14.83 -2.88 4.89
CA ALA A 388 -13.97 -3.97 4.43
C ALA A 388 -14.55 -5.34 4.80
N ARG A 389 -14.47 -6.30 3.87
CA ARG A 389 -14.92 -7.68 4.08
C ARG A 389 -14.07 -8.65 3.26
N PRO A 390 -13.92 -9.91 3.72
CA PRO A 390 -13.32 -10.96 2.91
C PRO A 390 -14.12 -11.20 1.63
N VAL A 391 -13.43 -11.38 0.51
CA VAL A 391 -14.04 -11.66 -0.80
C VAL A 391 -13.34 -12.89 -1.40
N THR A 392 -14.09 -13.99 -1.55
CA THR A 392 -13.62 -15.17 -2.26
C THR A 392 -13.74 -14.93 -3.75
N ILE A 393 -12.61 -14.75 -4.41
CA ILE A 393 -12.54 -14.48 -5.85
C ILE A 393 -12.46 -15.79 -6.64
N VAL A 394 -11.72 -16.77 -6.14
CA VAL A 394 -11.71 -18.12 -6.70
C VAL A 394 -12.02 -19.13 -5.61
N GLU A 395 -12.94 -20.02 -5.89
CA GLU A 395 -13.28 -21.13 -5.02
C GLU A 395 -13.10 -22.44 -5.77
N ASN A 396 -12.21 -23.31 -5.28
CA ASN A 396 -11.92 -24.61 -5.89
C ASN A 396 -11.65 -24.48 -7.40
N GLY A 397 -10.81 -23.52 -7.78
CA GLY A 397 -10.42 -23.24 -9.16
C GLY A 397 -11.41 -22.42 -9.98
N VAL A 398 -12.64 -22.19 -9.50
CA VAL A 398 -13.72 -21.48 -10.23
C VAL A 398 -13.78 -20.01 -9.84
N LEU A 399 -13.74 -19.12 -10.83
CA LEU A 399 -13.86 -17.68 -10.64
C LEU A 399 -15.29 -17.32 -10.19
N LYS A 400 -15.41 -16.56 -9.09
CA LYS A 400 -16.69 -16.13 -8.50
C LYS A 400 -17.02 -14.66 -8.77
N GLY A 401 -16.03 -13.81 -8.97
CA GLY A 401 -16.25 -12.38 -9.14
C GLY A 401 -14.97 -11.56 -9.19
N PHE A 402 -15.11 -10.28 -8.87
CA PHE A 402 -14.07 -9.28 -8.97
C PHE A 402 -13.94 -8.47 -7.68
N LEU A 403 -12.82 -7.79 -7.50
CA LEU A 403 -12.68 -6.75 -6.49
C LEU A 403 -13.42 -5.51 -6.98
N MET A 404 -14.35 -4.98 -6.16
CA MET A 404 -15.25 -3.92 -6.56
C MET A 404 -15.07 -2.67 -5.68
N SER A 405 -14.92 -1.53 -6.33
CA SER A 405 -15.15 -0.19 -5.79
C SER A 405 -16.62 0.21 -5.98
N ARG A 406 -16.98 1.44 -5.66
CA ARG A 406 -18.32 1.98 -5.94
C ARG A 406 -18.57 2.28 -7.43
N SER A 407 -17.69 1.81 -8.31
CA SER A 407 -17.90 1.84 -9.76
C SER A 407 -18.38 0.47 -10.23
N PRO A 408 -19.69 0.28 -10.48
CA PRO A 408 -20.29 -0.96 -10.96
C PRO A 408 -19.73 -1.43 -12.30
N ILE A 409 -19.79 -2.75 -12.49
CA ILE A 409 -19.56 -3.40 -13.79
C ILE A 409 -20.71 -4.37 -14.08
N ARG A 410 -20.85 -4.82 -15.32
CA ARG A 410 -21.89 -5.77 -15.71
C ARG A 410 -21.90 -7.01 -14.81
N GLY A 411 -23.05 -7.27 -14.17
CA GLY A 411 -23.25 -8.37 -13.23
C GLY A 411 -22.79 -8.12 -11.79
N PHE A 412 -22.14 -6.98 -11.51
CA PHE A 412 -21.65 -6.62 -10.17
C PHE A 412 -22.00 -5.15 -9.86
N ALA A 413 -23.16 -4.95 -9.28
CA ALA A 413 -23.75 -3.62 -9.07
C ALA A 413 -23.27 -2.89 -7.80
N ARG A 414 -22.59 -3.57 -6.87
CA ARG A 414 -22.24 -3.04 -5.55
C ARG A 414 -20.75 -3.16 -5.27
N SER A 415 -20.23 -2.24 -4.45
CA SER A 415 -18.89 -2.35 -3.90
C SER A 415 -18.76 -3.56 -2.95
N ASN A 416 -17.58 -4.15 -2.89
CA ASN A 416 -17.24 -5.14 -1.89
C ASN A 416 -16.09 -4.68 -0.96
N GLY A 417 -15.90 -3.36 -0.86
CA GLY A 417 -14.94 -2.75 0.05
C GLY A 417 -13.49 -2.80 -0.48
N HIS A 418 -13.31 -2.70 -1.79
CA HIS A 418 -11.98 -2.69 -2.43
C HIS A 418 -11.73 -1.45 -3.28
N GLY A 419 -12.46 -0.35 -3.04
CA GLY A 419 -12.15 0.97 -3.61
C GLY A 419 -10.93 1.56 -2.92
N ARG A 420 -9.78 1.72 -3.62
CA ARG A 420 -8.53 2.15 -2.96
C ARG A 420 -7.72 3.14 -3.79
N ARG A 421 -7.00 4.02 -3.09
CA ARG A 421 -6.10 5.03 -3.67
C ARG A 421 -4.97 5.43 -2.72
N SER A 422 -3.96 6.07 -3.26
CA SER A 422 -3.10 6.99 -2.50
C SER A 422 -3.76 8.38 -2.44
N PRO A 423 -3.51 9.20 -1.41
CA PRO A 423 -3.93 10.59 -1.41
C PRO A 423 -3.49 11.32 -2.68
N GLY A 424 -4.41 12.05 -3.31
CA GLY A 424 -4.18 12.78 -4.55
C GLY A 424 -4.49 12.01 -5.84
N TYR A 425 -5.06 10.81 -5.73
CA TYR A 425 -5.48 9.99 -6.86
C TYR A 425 -6.98 9.68 -6.79
N GLU A 426 -7.56 9.32 -7.92
CA GLU A 426 -8.94 8.83 -7.96
C GLU A 426 -9.01 7.37 -7.49
N VAL A 427 -10.15 7.00 -6.89
CA VAL A 427 -10.37 5.63 -6.41
C VAL A 427 -10.67 4.71 -7.58
N VAL A 428 -10.06 3.52 -7.56
CA VAL A 428 -10.44 2.37 -8.39
C VAL A 428 -10.41 1.10 -7.56
N SER A 429 -10.93 0.01 -8.11
CA SER A 429 -10.84 -1.30 -7.45
C SER A 429 -9.38 -1.76 -7.37
N ARG A 430 -8.89 -2.12 -6.17
CA ARG A 430 -7.50 -2.54 -5.94
C ARG A 430 -7.41 -3.72 -4.99
N GLN A 431 -6.30 -4.42 -5.07
CA GLN A 431 -5.96 -5.53 -4.18
C GLN A 431 -5.80 -5.08 -2.72
N SER A 432 -6.07 -6.01 -1.78
CA SER A 432 -5.82 -5.88 -0.34
C SER A 432 -4.80 -6.94 0.13
N ASN A 433 -5.17 -7.82 1.06
CA ASN A 433 -4.41 -9.02 1.37
C ASN A 433 -4.90 -10.15 0.49
N LEU A 434 -4.11 -10.53 -0.51
CA LEU A 434 -4.34 -11.71 -1.33
C LEU A 434 -3.90 -12.95 -0.55
N ILE A 435 -4.76 -13.96 -0.44
CA ILE A 435 -4.47 -15.22 0.28
C ILE A 435 -4.78 -16.38 -0.66
N VAL A 436 -3.75 -17.18 -0.96
CA VAL A 436 -3.87 -18.42 -1.73
C VAL A 436 -4.01 -19.58 -0.77
N GLU A 437 -5.12 -20.30 -0.89
CA GLU A 437 -5.38 -21.52 -0.13
C GLU A 437 -5.31 -22.74 -1.05
N SER A 438 -4.85 -23.86 -0.50
CA SER A 438 -4.74 -25.13 -1.24
C SER A 438 -5.28 -26.27 -0.43
N THR A 439 -5.97 -27.22 -1.09
CA THR A 439 -6.39 -28.48 -0.49
C THR A 439 -5.38 -29.62 -0.74
N GLN A 440 -4.44 -29.44 -1.67
CA GLN A 440 -3.36 -30.40 -1.96
C GLN A 440 -2.02 -29.85 -1.44
N LYS A 441 -1.75 -30.10 -0.16
CA LYS A 441 -0.54 -29.64 0.53
C LYS A 441 0.42 -30.80 0.78
N VAL A 442 1.69 -30.59 0.50
CA VAL A 442 2.76 -31.53 0.83
C VAL A 442 3.88 -30.82 1.59
N PRO A 443 4.66 -31.54 2.43
CA PRO A 443 5.86 -30.96 3.05
C PRO A 443 6.84 -30.45 1.98
N GLU A 444 7.59 -29.37 2.28
CA GLU A 444 8.57 -28.78 1.35
C GLU A 444 9.57 -29.80 0.80
N ALA A 445 10.04 -30.74 1.65
CA ALA A 445 10.92 -31.83 1.20
C ALA A 445 10.25 -32.68 0.11
N LYS A 446 8.95 -33.00 0.27
CA LYS A 446 8.19 -33.74 -0.73
C LYS A 446 7.99 -32.95 -2.02
N LEU A 447 7.74 -31.63 -1.91
CA LEU A 447 7.63 -30.75 -3.08
C LEU A 447 8.92 -30.78 -3.89
N ARG A 448 10.10 -30.81 -3.21
CA ARG A 448 11.40 -30.95 -3.87
C ARG A 448 11.57 -32.30 -4.55
N GLU A 449 11.17 -33.42 -3.93
CA GLU A 449 11.16 -34.73 -4.59
C GLU A 449 10.31 -34.73 -5.84
N MET A 450 9.13 -34.10 -5.79
CA MET A 450 8.25 -33.95 -6.95
C MET A 450 8.90 -33.11 -8.06
N LEU A 451 9.64 -32.03 -7.72
CA LEU A 451 10.43 -31.29 -8.70
C LEU A 451 11.46 -32.18 -9.39
N ILE A 452 12.21 -32.99 -8.64
CA ILE A 452 13.21 -33.91 -9.18
C ILE A 452 12.54 -34.95 -10.12
N ALA A 453 11.39 -35.46 -9.72
CA ALA A 453 10.63 -36.40 -10.56
C ALA A 453 10.18 -35.72 -11.87
N GLU A 454 9.73 -34.47 -11.81
CA GLU A 454 9.28 -33.70 -12.96
C GLU A 454 10.45 -33.36 -13.90
N ILE A 455 11.64 -33.03 -13.38
CA ILE A 455 12.87 -32.83 -14.17
C ILE A 455 13.20 -34.09 -14.96
N LYS A 456 13.16 -35.29 -14.31
CA LYS A 456 13.42 -36.57 -14.93
C LYS A 456 12.36 -36.90 -16.00
N ARG A 457 11.07 -36.68 -15.69
CA ARG A 457 9.95 -36.92 -16.61
C ARG A 457 10.07 -36.12 -17.92
N GLN A 458 10.53 -34.87 -17.80
CA GLN A 458 10.73 -33.97 -18.92
C GLN A 458 12.10 -34.11 -19.61
N ASN A 459 12.96 -34.99 -19.10
CA ASN A 459 14.35 -35.16 -19.57
C ASN A 459 15.12 -33.83 -19.60
N LYS A 460 14.93 -32.99 -18.56
CA LYS A 460 15.63 -31.71 -18.42
C LYS A 460 16.94 -31.88 -17.65
N PRO A 461 17.98 -31.09 -17.92
CA PRO A 461 19.26 -31.17 -17.20
C PRO A 461 19.15 -30.66 -15.75
N TYR A 462 18.18 -29.81 -15.45
CA TYR A 462 17.88 -29.27 -14.12
C TYR A 462 16.44 -28.71 -14.09
N GLY A 463 15.95 -28.40 -12.92
CA GLY A 463 14.82 -27.52 -12.66
C GLY A 463 15.28 -26.28 -11.90
N LEU A 464 14.35 -25.35 -11.63
CA LEU A 464 14.66 -24.12 -10.94
C LEU A 464 14.00 -24.07 -9.55
N TYR A 465 14.67 -23.39 -8.60
CA TYR A 465 14.08 -23.00 -7.34
C TYR A 465 14.25 -21.48 -7.15
N PHE A 466 13.14 -20.76 -7.17
CA PHE A 466 13.08 -19.33 -6.91
C PHE A 466 12.87 -19.11 -5.42
N ARG A 467 13.95 -18.83 -4.68
CA ARG A 467 13.89 -18.64 -3.24
C ARG A 467 13.40 -17.25 -2.86
N GLN A 468 13.78 -16.23 -3.63
CA GLN A 468 13.46 -14.83 -3.33
C GLN A 468 13.21 -14.03 -4.60
N VAL A 469 12.23 -13.11 -4.52
CA VAL A 469 11.92 -12.12 -5.55
C VAL A 469 11.87 -10.72 -4.92
N THR A 470 12.09 -9.68 -5.70
CA THR A 470 11.95 -8.28 -5.25
C THR A 470 10.55 -7.72 -5.50
N GLY A 471 9.83 -8.27 -6.44
CA GLY A 471 8.53 -7.80 -6.90
C GLY A 471 8.30 -8.21 -8.35
N GLY A 472 7.31 -7.59 -8.97
CA GLY A 472 6.96 -7.83 -10.36
C GLY A 472 6.27 -6.63 -10.98
N PHE A 473 5.86 -6.80 -12.22
CA PHE A 473 4.94 -5.91 -12.91
C PHE A 473 4.16 -6.67 -13.96
N THR A 474 3.00 -6.14 -14.33
CA THR A 474 2.16 -6.74 -15.36
C THR A 474 1.56 -5.66 -16.26
N THR A 475 1.43 -5.98 -17.55
CA THR A 475 0.73 -5.13 -18.50
C THR A 475 -0.68 -5.66 -18.66
N THR A 476 -1.68 -4.83 -18.40
CA THR A 476 -3.10 -5.20 -18.49
C THR A 476 -3.80 -4.58 -19.71
N GLY A 477 -3.21 -3.53 -20.33
CA GLY A 477 -3.80 -2.81 -21.46
C GLY A 477 -3.82 -3.62 -22.76
N ARG A 478 -4.81 -3.36 -23.63
CA ARG A 478 -4.97 -4.04 -24.94
C ARG A 478 -3.93 -3.64 -25.99
N GLN A 479 -3.32 -2.47 -25.86
CA GLN A 479 -2.40 -1.94 -26.88
C GLN A 479 -1.00 -2.57 -26.87
N GLY A 480 -0.74 -3.51 -25.97
CA GLY A 480 0.55 -4.18 -25.84
C GLY A 480 0.42 -5.67 -25.61
N VAL A 481 1.55 -6.35 -25.62
CA VAL A 481 1.60 -7.76 -25.24
C VAL A 481 1.20 -7.87 -23.78
N GLN A 482 0.16 -8.64 -23.49
CA GLN A 482 -0.23 -8.95 -22.12
C GLN A 482 0.78 -9.91 -21.50
N ALA A 483 1.83 -9.33 -20.95
CA ALA A 483 2.91 -10.04 -20.32
C ALA A 483 3.03 -9.67 -18.86
N PHE A 484 3.61 -10.54 -18.09
CA PHE A 484 4.06 -10.25 -16.75
C PHE A 484 5.56 -10.50 -16.64
N LYS A 485 6.16 -9.88 -15.67
CA LYS A 485 7.54 -10.11 -15.28
C LYS A 485 7.62 -10.16 -13.76
N VAL A 486 8.17 -11.24 -13.23
CA VAL A 486 8.58 -11.32 -11.82
C VAL A 486 10.09 -11.28 -11.79
N MET A 487 10.64 -10.51 -10.87
CA MET A 487 12.07 -10.23 -10.77
C MET A 487 12.71 -11.05 -9.64
N PRO A 488 13.20 -12.27 -9.94
CA PRO A 488 13.91 -13.08 -8.96
C PRO A 488 15.22 -12.44 -8.53
N VAL A 489 15.57 -12.67 -7.28
CA VAL A 489 16.85 -12.29 -6.68
C VAL A 489 17.71 -13.52 -6.49
N VAL A 490 17.20 -14.53 -5.79
CA VAL A 490 17.95 -15.74 -5.45
C VAL A 490 17.32 -16.94 -6.13
N VAL A 491 18.07 -17.52 -7.07
CA VAL A 491 17.62 -18.63 -7.93
C VAL A 491 18.65 -19.75 -7.91
N TYR A 492 18.20 -20.98 -7.76
CA TYR A 492 19.04 -22.18 -7.83
C TYR A 492 18.64 -23.09 -8.98
N ARG A 493 19.64 -23.69 -9.63
CA ARG A 493 19.47 -24.89 -10.44
C ARG A 493 19.44 -26.09 -9.51
N VAL A 494 18.40 -26.91 -9.61
CA VAL A 494 18.21 -28.16 -8.86
C VAL A 494 18.45 -29.31 -9.80
N PHE A 495 19.36 -30.21 -9.47
CA PHE A 495 19.78 -31.28 -10.35
C PHE A 495 19.14 -32.63 -9.99
N PRO A 496 18.78 -33.46 -11.00
CA PRO A 496 18.13 -34.74 -10.75
C PRO A 496 19.07 -35.86 -10.30
N ASP A 497 20.38 -35.67 -10.38
CA ASP A 497 21.44 -36.63 -10.03
C ASP A 497 21.95 -36.50 -8.56
N GLY A 498 21.37 -35.59 -7.78
CA GLY A 498 21.71 -35.44 -6.36
C GLY A 498 22.95 -34.57 -6.08
N ARG A 499 23.59 -33.98 -7.10
CA ARG A 499 24.63 -32.98 -6.87
C ARG A 499 24.07 -31.74 -6.17
N PRO A 500 24.91 -30.95 -5.49
CA PRO A 500 24.48 -29.72 -4.81
C PRO A 500 23.79 -28.73 -5.76
N ASP A 501 22.80 -28.00 -5.24
CA ASP A 501 22.15 -26.92 -5.97
C ASP A 501 23.15 -25.84 -6.35
N GLN A 502 22.98 -25.28 -7.54
CA GLN A 502 23.84 -24.24 -8.07
C GLN A 502 23.11 -22.90 -8.06
N LEU A 503 23.61 -21.93 -7.29
CA LEU A 503 23.13 -20.55 -7.37
C LEU A 503 23.42 -19.98 -8.75
N VAL A 504 22.43 -19.27 -9.33
CA VAL A 504 22.54 -18.56 -10.61
C VAL A 504 22.00 -17.14 -10.46
N ARG A 505 22.40 -16.23 -11.34
CA ARG A 505 21.98 -14.84 -11.32
C ARG A 505 21.46 -14.37 -12.68
N GLY A 506 20.68 -13.29 -12.67
CA GLY A 506 20.23 -12.65 -13.90
C GLY A 506 19.14 -13.43 -14.64
N ALA A 507 18.22 -14.05 -13.91
CA ALA A 507 17.01 -14.65 -14.43
C ALA A 507 15.81 -13.76 -14.17
N ASP A 508 14.97 -13.53 -15.17
CA ASP A 508 13.65 -12.90 -15.02
C ASP A 508 12.57 -13.90 -15.43
N ILE A 509 11.52 -14.06 -14.63
CA ILE A 509 10.38 -14.91 -14.98
C ILE A 509 9.49 -14.12 -15.91
N VAL A 510 9.17 -14.72 -17.06
CA VAL A 510 8.32 -14.16 -18.10
C VAL A 510 7.22 -15.14 -18.50
N GLY A 511 6.17 -14.65 -19.13
CA GLY A 511 5.12 -15.51 -19.66
C GLY A 511 3.79 -14.79 -19.87
N THR A 512 2.80 -15.59 -20.28
CA THR A 512 1.41 -15.14 -20.42
C THR A 512 0.58 -15.61 -19.22
N PRO A 513 -0.31 -14.78 -18.69
CA PRO A 513 -0.98 -15.04 -17.42
C PRO A 513 -1.74 -16.35 -17.35
N LEU A 514 -2.63 -16.63 -18.31
CA LEU A 514 -3.52 -17.79 -18.26
C LEU A 514 -2.78 -19.12 -18.39
N ALA A 515 -1.72 -19.18 -19.22
CA ALA A 515 -0.94 -20.40 -19.41
C ALA A 515 -0.17 -20.80 -18.15
N SER A 516 0.28 -19.82 -17.36
CA SER A 516 1.10 -20.08 -16.16
C SER A 516 0.34 -20.78 -15.05
N PHE A 517 -0.96 -20.49 -14.87
CA PHE A 517 -1.76 -21.10 -13.78
C PHE A 517 -2.07 -22.58 -14.01
N SER A 518 -2.32 -22.98 -15.25
CA SER A 518 -2.60 -24.38 -15.58
C SER A 518 -1.40 -25.32 -15.33
N LYS A 519 -0.22 -24.73 -15.11
CA LYS A 519 1.03 -25.46 -14.86
C LYS A 519 1.31 -25.73 -13.37
N ILE A 520 0.48 -25.21 -12.44
CA ILE A 520 0.65 -25.47 -11.01
C ILE A 520 0.17 -26.88 -10.71
N VAL A 521 1.07 -27.72 -10.17
CA VAL A 521 0.81 -29.16 -9.95
C VAL A 521 0.73 -29.54 -8.46
N ALA A 522 1.35 -28.77 -7.57
CA ALA A 522 1.32 -29.03 -6.12
C ALA A 522 1.69 -27.77 -5.34
N THR A 523 1.36 -27.77 -4.04
CA THR A 523 1.73 -26.70 -3.12
C THR A 523 2.39 -27.24 -1.85
N SER A 524 3.20 -26.41 -1.17
CA SER A 524 3.70 -26.73 0.16
C SER A 524 2.61 -26.62 1.24
N ASP A 525 2.90 -27.20 2.41
CA ASP A 525 2.06 -27.11 3.61
C ASP A 525 2.28 -25.80 4.42
N ARG A 526 3.29 -25.02 4.06
CA ARG A 526 3.63 -23.74 4.71
C ARG A 526 3.44 -22.60 3.72
N ALA A 527 2.79 -21.54 4.19
CA ALA A 527 2.64 -20.31 3.43
C ALA A 527 3.56 -19.22 3.98
N GLU A 528 4.05 -18.38 3.09
CA GLU A 528 4.86 -17.20 3.39
C GLU A 528 4.12 -15.93 3.01
N VAL A 529 4.53 -14.81 3.62
CA VAL A 529 3.97 -13.48 3.39
C VAL A 529 4.94 -12.66 2.57
N PHE A 530 4.40 -11.95 1.58
CA PHE A 530 5.06 -10.86 0.89
C PHE A 530 4.27 -9.58 1.16
N ASN A 531 4.87 -8.63 1.87
CA ASN A 531 4.32 -7.30 2.08
C ASN A 531 4.92 -6.30 1.10
N GLY A 532 4.10 -5.37 0.59
CA GLY A 532 4.57 -4.39 -0.37
C GLY A 532 3.60 -3.23 -0.59
N TYR A 533 3.91 -2.46 -1.61
CA TYR A 533 3.07 -1.41 -2.17
C TYR A 533 2.82 -1.70 -3.64
N CYS A 534 1.56 -1.72 -4.02
CA CYS A 534 1.15 -1.97 -5.40
C CYS A 534 0.89 -0.65 -6.12
N GLY A 535 1.69 -0.36 -7.15
CA GLY A 535 1.55 0.83 -7.98
C GLY A 535 0.63 0.60 -9.16
N ALA A 536 -0.38 1.48 -9.33
CA ALA A 536 -1.22 1.53 -10.52
C ALA A 536 -1.83 2.94 -10.67
N GLU A 537 -2.87 3.07 -11.48
CA GLU A 537 -3.52 4.34 -11.81
C GLU A 537 -4.07 5.12 -10.61
N SER A 538 -4.37 4.46 -9.49
CA SER A 538 -4.77 5.10 -8.24
C SER A 538 -3.61 5.33 -7.25
N GLY A 539 -2.37 5.33 -7.74
CA GLY A 539 -1.16 5.49 -6.93
C GLY A 539 -0.71 4.19 -6.25
N ASN A 540 0.15 4.32 -5.24
CA ASN A 540 0.73 3.19 -4.51
C ASN A 540 -0.12 2.84 -3.28
N VAL A 541 -0.81 1.73 -3.31
CA VAL A 541 -1.60 1.24 -2.17
C VAL A 541 -0.86 0.13 -1.42
N PRO A 542 -0.92 0.10 -0.08
CA PRO A 542 -0.31 -0.99 0.68
C PRO A 542 -1.06 -2.30 0.44
N VAL A 543 -0.32 -3.39 0.24
CA VAL A 543 -0.86 -4.73 -0.04
C VAL A 543 -0.05 -5.79 0.70
N ALA A 544 -0.64 -6.96 0.88
CA ALA A 544 0.07 -8.19 1.21
C ALA A 544 -0.39 -9.31 0.28
N ALA A 545 0.49 -10.27 0.07
CA ALA A 545 0.15 -11.50 -0.60
C ALA A 545 0.70 -12.69 0.20
N VAL A 546 -0.13 -13.70 0.39
CA VAL A 546 0.16 -14.92 1.17
C VAL A 546 -0.03 -16.11 0.26
N SER A 547 0.98 -16.95 0.13
CA SER A 547 0.90 -18.16 -0.67
C SER A 547 1.76 -19.28 -0.09
N PRO A 548 1.33 -20.55 -0.20
CA PRO A 548 2.26 -21.65 -0.07
C PRO A 548 3.28 -21.62 -1.21
N ALA A 549 4.42 -22.29 -1.06
CA ALA A 549 5.29 -22.55 -2.18
C ALA A 549 4.55 -23.40 -3.21
N ILE A 550 4.80 -23.15 -4.49
CA ILE A 550 4.17 -23.86 -5.59
C ILE A 550 5.20 -24.59 -6.45
N LEU A 551 4.86 -25.80 -6.86
CA LEU A 551 5.54 -26.53 -7.93
C LEU A 551 4.79 -26.26 -9.23
N VAL A 552 5.50 -25.77 -10.24
CA VAL A 552 4.99 -25.63 -11.60
C VAL A 552 5.69 -26.63 -12.52
N SER A 553 4.93 -27.28 -13.40
CA SER A 553 5.49 -28.19 -14.39
C SER A 553 6.30 -27.46 -15.47
N GLU A 554 6.02 -26.18 -15.66
CA GLU A 554 6.71 -25.36 -16.66
C GLU A 554 6.69 -23.88 -16.26
N ILE A 555 7.85 -23.27 -16.32
CA ILE A 555 8.05 -21.82 -16.20
C ILE A 555 9.10 -21.40 -17.23
N GLU A 556 8.95 -20.20 -17.75
CA GLU A 556 9.92 -19.62 -18.68
C GLU A 556 10.72 -18.52 -17.99
N ILE A 557 12.03 -18.55 -18.18
CA ILE A 557 12.92 -17.46 -17.80
C ILE A 557 13.69 -16.94 -19.00
N GLU A 558 13.88 -15.63 -18.98
CA GLU A 558 14.80 -14.93 -19.86
C GLU A 558 16.03 -14.44 -19.10
N LYS A 559 17.09 -14.16 -19.85
CA LYS A 559 18.30 -13.56 -19.31
C LYS A 559 18.06 -12.08 -19.04
N LYS A 560 18.32 -11.65 -17.82
CA LYS A 560 18.23 -10.24 -17.44
C LYS A 560 19.26 -9.41 -18.21
N ALA A 561 18.85 -8.24 -18.70
CA ALA A 561 19.77 -7.29 -19.32
C ALA A 561 20.86 -6.86 -18.32
N THR A 562 22.09 -6.79 -18.80
CA THR A 562 23.24 -6.28 -18.03
C THR A 562 23.53 -4.84 -18.39
N SER A 563 23.94 -4.04 -17.41
CA SER A 563 24.50 -2.71 -17.65
C SER A 563 25.87 -2.81 -18.33
N GLN A 564 26.25 -1.78 -19.09
CA GLN A 564 27.61 -1.65 -19.61
C GLN A 564 28.59 -1.11 -18.55
N ASP A 565 28.09 -0.63 -17.41
CA ASP A 565 28.90 -0.17 -16.29
C ASP A 565 29.78 -1.32 -15.76
N ARG A 566 30.99 -0.99 -15.36
CA ARG A 566 31.92 -1.95 -14.77
C ARG A 566 32.02 -1.75 -13.26
N PRO A 567 32.52 -2.75 -12.49
CA PRO A 567 32.87 -2.53 -11.09
C PRO A 567 33.78 -1.31 -10.92
N PRO A 568 33.80 -0.70 -9.72
CA PRO A 568 34.72 0.41 -9.45
C PRO A 568 36.16 0.03 -9.79
N PHE A 569 36.87 0.90 -10.46
CA PHE A 569 38.29 0.72 -10.82
C PHE A 569 39.20 0.82 -9.57
N LEU A 570 38.81 1.73 -8.65
CA LEU A 570 39.53 1.88 -7.39
C LEU A 570 39.16 0.78 -6.43
N PRO A 571 40.10 0.17 -5.69
CA PRO A 571 39.78 -0.78 -4.64
C PRO A 571 39.01 -0.10 -3.51
N PRO A 572 38.21 -0.85 -2.74
CA PRO A 572 37.52 -0.32 -1.57
C PRO A 572 38.52 0.31 -0.58
N PRO A 573 38.19 1.43 0.09
CA PRO A 573 39.04 2.01 1.10
C PRO A 573 39.27 1.03 2.25
N GLY A 574 40.52 0.84 2.66
CA GLY A 574 40.94 -0.12 3.69
C GLY A 574 41.60 -1.39 3.14
N ASP A 575 41.57 -1.68 1.85
CA ASP A 575 42.26 -2.79 1.18
C ASP A 575 43.65 -2.39 0.65
N SER A 576 44.29 -1.38 1.23
CA SER A 576 45.70 -1.12 0.97
C SER A 576 46.55 -2.19 1.68
N ARG A 577 46.65 -3.36 1.10
CA ARG A 577 47.71 -4.35 1.36
C ARG A 577 48.44 -4.67 0.07
#